data_da3183bf31c8da81b7f2dd04c5758606
#
_entry.id   da3183bf31c8da81b7f2dd04c5758606
#
_cell.length_a   1.000
_cell.length_b   1.000
_cell.length_c   1.000
_cell.angle_alpha   90.00
_cell.angle_beta   90.00
_cell.angle_gamma   90.00
#
_symmetry.space_group_name_H-M   'P 1'
#
loop_
_entity.id
_entity.type
_entity.pdbx_description
1 polymer ?
#
loop_
_entity_poly.entity_id
_entity_poly.type
_entity_poly.pdbx_seq_one_letter_code
_entity_poly.pdbx_strand_id
1 'polypeptide(L)'
;MRNNLLAISFISVSTLVTILPANKLSAASHELEISLQNCYFAKTFAKTVMEKRKESRPLSYYEQINFTSPVAMEIVLDAYDVGQKEPNFSDEWFKKCLEFSCSGFWADLKIALDLVSDERN
;
A
#
# COMPACT_ATOMS: atom_id res chain seq x y z
N MET A 1 -48.87 23.01 -14.43
CA MET A 1 -48.86 21.80 -13.67
C MET A 1 -47.71 20.90 -14.00
N ARG A 2 -47.48 20.63 -15.27
CA ARG A 2 -46.35 19.77 -15.63
C ARG A 2 -45.00 20.40 -15.28
N ASN A 3 -44.93 21.72 -15.39
CA ASN A 3 -43.68 22.40 -15.05
C ASN A 3 -43.31 22.25 -13.59
N ASN A 4 -44.32 22.22 -12.73
CA ASN A 4 -44.06 22.06 -11.31
C ASN A 4 -43.49 20.65 -11.00
N LEU A 5 -43.99 19.67 -11.71
CA LEU A 5 -43.48 18.31 -11.55
C LEU A 5 -42.01 18.19 -11.97
N LEU A 6 -41.67 18.85 -13.07
CA LEU A 6 -40.29 18.86 -13.54
C LEU A 6 -39.38 19.56 -12.55
N ALA A 7 -39.84 20.64 -11.98
CA ALA A 7 -39.07 21.35 -10.96
C ALA A 7 -38.81 20.47 -9.74
N ILE A 8 -39.81 19.71 -9.33
CA ILE A 8 -39.66 18.78 -8.22
C ILE A 8 -38.62 17.73 -8.53
N SER A 9 -38.63 17.19 -9.74
CA SER A 9 -37.64 16.22 -10.16
C SER A 9 -36.23 16.76 -10.06
N PHE A 10 -36.01 17.98 -10.53
CA PHE A 10 -34.69 18.58 -10.44
C PHE A 10 -34.24 18.74 -9.01
N ILE A 11 -35.11 19.18 -8.15
CA ILE A 11 -34.79 19.35 -6.74
C ILE A 11 -34.42 18.02 -6.11
N SER A 12 -35.12 16.95 -6.48
CA SER A 12 -34.79 15.61 -5.99
C SER A 12 -33.38 15.18 -6.34
N VAL A 13 -32.98 15.39 -7.58
CA VAL A 13 -31.65 15.01 -8.04
C VAL A 13 -30.60 15.81 -7.28
N SER A 14 -30.80 17.11 -7.16
CA SER A 14 -29.87 17.96 -6.41
C SER A 14 -29.74 17.50 -4.96
N THR A 15 -30.87 17.16 -4.34
CA THR A 15 -30.86 16.71 -2.98
C THR A 15 -30.06 15.41 -2.80
N LEU A 16 -30.18 14.51 -3.75
CA LEU A 16 -29.41 13.26 -3.70
C LEU A 16 -27.89 13.53 -3.71
N VAL A 17 -27.46 14.46 -4.53
CA VAL A 17 -26.04 14.82 -4.62
C VAL A 17 -25.56 15.40 -3.28
N THR A 18 -26.39 16.24 -2.64
CA THR A 18 -25.99 16.89 -1.40
C THR A 18 -26.14 16.01 -0.16
N ILE A 19 -26.81 14.90 -0.28
CA ILE A 19 -27.05 14.00 0.85
C ILE A 19 -25.84 13.13 1.19
N LEU A 20 -24.82 13.07 0.34
CA LEU A 20 -23.63 12.32 0.66
C LEU A 20 -23.10 12.81 2.01
N PRO A 21 -23.09 11.94 3.02
CA PRO A 21 -22.66 12.38 4.34
C PRO A 21 -21.18 12.69 4.39
N ALA A 22 -20.83 13.76 5.08
CA ALA A 22 -19.45 14.17 5.23
C ALA A 22 -18.59 13.08 5.89
N ASN A 23 -19.16 12.29 6.76
CA ASN A 23 -18.43 11.23 7.43
C ASN A 23 -18.02 10.10 6.49
N LYS A 24 -18.77 9.86 5.41
CA LYS A 24 -18.36 8.89 4.41
C LYS A 24 -17.15 9.37 3.61
N LEU A 25 -17.12 10.65 3.30
CA LEU A 25 -15.97 11.23 2.61
C LEU A 25 -14.74 11.21 3.49
N SER A 26 -14.91 11.49 4.78
CA SER A 26 -13.81 11.40 5.73
C SER A 26 -13.28 9.99 5.86
N ALA A 27 -14.17 9.00 5.94
CA ALA A 27 -13.78 7.61 6.05
C ALA A 27 -13.01 7.15 4.79
N ALA A 28 -13.50 7.53 3.61
CA ALA A 28 -12.84 7.19 2.36
C ALA A 28 -11.46 7.83 2.26
N SER A 29 -11.32 9.10 2.68
CA SER A 29 -10.03 9.78 2.70
C SER A 29 -9.07 9.13 3.68
N HIS A 30 -9.59 8.71 4.84
CA HIS A 30 -8.78 8.05 5.85
C HIS A 30 -8.27 6.69 5.36
N GLU A 31 -9.12 5.91 4.70
CA GLU A 31 -8.73 4.63 4.12
C GLU A 31 -7.67 4.81 3.05
N LEU A 32 -7.82 5.81 2.20
CA LEU A 32 -6.83 6.11 1.17
C LEU A 32 -5.50 6.50 1.81
N GLU A 33 -5.54 7.30 2.86
CA GLU A 33 -4.35 7.71 3.57
C GLU A 33 -3.62 6.52 4.16
N ILE A 34 -4.35 5.60 4.80
CA ILE A 34 -3.78 4.37 5.35
C ILE A 34 -3.17 3.51 4.23
N SER A 35 -3.87 3.39 3.11
CA SER A 35 -3.38 2.61 1.97
C SER A 35 -2.09 3.18 1.41
N LEU A 36 -2.02 4.50 1.26
CA LEU A 36 -0.81 5.17 0.78
C LEU A 36 0.33 4.96 1.75
N GLN A 37 0.07 5.05 3.05
CA GLN A 37 1.08 4.84 4.07
C GLN A 37 1.61 3.40 4.02
N ASN A 38 0.72 2.43 3.92
CA ASN A 38 1.11 1.02 3.82
C ASN A 38 1.92 0.76 2.56
N CYS A 39 1.54 1.38 1.46
CA CYS A 39 2.27 1.21 0.20
C CYS A 39 3.62 1.90 0.24
N TYR A 40 3.73 3.00 0.97
CA TYR A 40 5.02 3.62 1.21
C TYR A 40 5.96 2.67 1.97
N PHE A 41 5.43 1.96 2.97
CA PHE A 41 6.23 0.97 3.68
C PHE A 41 6.65 -0.17 2.76
N ALA A 42 5.78 -0.59 1.86
CA ALA A 42 6.12 -1.61 0.87
C ALA A 42 7.28 -1.17 -0.02
N LYS A 43 7.23 0.05 -0.49
CA LYS A 43 8.29 0.62 -1.32
C LYS A 43 9.60 0.69 -0.53
N THR A 44 9.54 1.19 0.69
CA THR A 44 10.73 1.35 1.53
C THR A 44 11.32 -0.01 1.89
N PHE A 45 10.48 -0.99 2.18
CA PHE A 45 10.93 -2.35 2.45
C PHE A 45 11.66 -2.94 1.24
N ALA A 46 11.06 -2.82 0.07
CA ALA A 46 11.67 -3.31 -1.16
C ALA A 46 13.03 -2.65 -1.42
N LYS A 47 13.09 -1.34 -1.23
CA LYS A 47 14.33 -0.59 -1.42
C LYS A 47 15.40 -1.04 -0.44
N THR A 48 15.01 -1.22 0.83
CA THR A 48 15.95 -1.66 1.87
C THR A 48 16.51 -3.04 1.56
N VAL A 49 15.66 -3.98 1.13
CA VAL A 49 16.13 -5.32 0.78
C VAL A 49 17.12 -5.26 -0.38
N MET A 50 16.84 -4.44 -1.39
CA MET A 50 17.76 -4.28 -2.51
C MET A 50 19.09 -3.67 -2.10
N GLU A 51 19.07 -2.69 -1.19
CA GLU A 51 20.30 -2.11 -0.66
C GLU A 51 21.13 -3.15 0.08
N LYS A 52 20.48 -3.98 0.91
CA LYS A 52 21.17 -5.01 1.66
C LYS A 52 21.70 -6.11 0.76
N ARG A 53 20.97 -6.44 -0.30
CA ARG A 53 21.46 -7.35 -1.32
C ARG A 53 22.75 -6.82 -1.97
N LYS A 54 22.77 -5.55 -2.26
CA LYS A 54 23.95 -4.90 -2.84
C LYS A 54 25.13 -4.95 -1.88
N GLU A 55 24.85 -4.92 -0.58
CA GLU A 55 25.88 -5.05 0.47
C GLU A 55 26.24 -6.51 0.75
N SER A 56 25.78 -7.42 -0.08
CA SER A 56 26.07 -8.86 0.00
C SER A 56 25.36 -9.60 1.13
N ARG A 57 24.24 -9.07 1.64
CA ARG A 57 23.45 -9.81 2.61
C ARG A 57 22.84 -11.03 1.90
N PRO A 58 23.02 -12.25 2.45
CA PRO A 58 22.49 -13.42 1.79
C PRO A 58 21.00 -13.60 2.01
N LEU A 59 20.33 -14.29 1.10
CA LEU A 59 18.91 -14.61 1.23
C LEU A 59 18.61 -15.35 2.54
N SER A 60 19.53 -16.20 2.99
CA SER A 60 19.36 -16.95 4.22
C SER A 60 19.15 -16.09 5.45
N TYR A 61 19.61 -14.86 5.42
CA TYR A 61 19.36 -13.93 6.51
C TYR A 61 17.85 -13.74 6.72
N TYR A 62 17.12 -13.58 5.62
CA TYR A 62 15.67 -13.33 5.69
C TYR A 62 14.89 -14.58 6.02
N GLU A 63 15.41 -15.73 5.65
CA GLU A 63 14.75 -17.01 5.93
C GLU A 63 14.65 -17.31 7.41
N GLN A 64 15.50 -16.69 8.22
CA GLN A 64 15.48 -16.85 9.66
C GLN A 64 14.51 -15.89 10.35
N ILE A 65 13.99 -14.92 9.63
CA ILE A 65 13.08 -13.95 10.20
C ILE A 65 11.64 -14.45 10.08
N ASN A 66 10.92 -14.37 11.18
CA ASN A 66 9.51 -14.76 11.18
C ASN A 66 8.65 -13.54 10.91
N PHE A 67 8.47 -13.24 9.63
CA PHE A 67 7.66 -12.11 9.23
C PHE A 67 6.18 -12.35 9.53
N THR A 68 5.51 -11.32 10.07
CA THR A 68 4.06 -11.37 10.25
C THR A 68 3.32 -10.98 8.98
N SER A 69 3.96 -10.19 8.12
CA SER A 69 3.38 -9.83 6.83
C SER A 69 3.60 -10.93 5.82
N PRO A 70 2.55 -11.47 5.20
CA PRO A 70 2.72 -12.48 4.15
C PRO A 70 3.40 -11.95 2.90
N VAL A 71 3.38 -10.63 2.71
CA VAL A 71 3.99 -10.00 1.54
C VAL A 71 5.49 -9.81 1.72
N ALA A 72 5.96 -9.67 2.94
CA ALA A 72 7.37 -9.37 3.20
C ALA A 72 8.29 -10.38 2.53
N MET A 73 8.03 -11.66 2.72
CA MET A 73 8.89 -12.69 2.14
C MET A 73 8.76 -12.75 0.62
N GLU A 74 7.59 -12.42 0.08
CA GLU A 74 7.42 -12.32 -1.37
C GLU A 74 8.32 -11.23 -1.95
N ILE A 75 8.38 -10.08 -1.29
CA ILE A 75 9.23 -8.99 -1.73
C ILE A 75 10.70 -9.42 -1.67
N VAL A 76 11.10 -10.09 -0.59
CA VAL A 76 12.47 -10.57 -0.45
C VAL A 76 12.83 -11.54 -1.57
N LEU A 77 12.00 -12.54 -1.81
CA LEU A 77 12.27 -13.51 -2.85
C LEU A 77 12.36 -12.85 -4.23
N ASP A 78 11.48 -11.91 -4.51
CA ASP A 78 11.51 -11.16 -5.76
C ASP A 78 12.78 -10.33 -5.87
N ALA A 79 13.24 -9.72 -4.77
CA ALA A 79 14.44 -8.91 -4.76
C ALA A 79 15.69 -9.71 -5.09
N TYR A 80 15.73 -10.99 -4.72
CA TYR A 80 16.89 -11.84 -4.99
C TYR A 80 16.81 -12.55 -6.33
N ASP A 81 15.75 -12.30 -7.09
CA ASP A 81 15.64 -12.82 -8.43
C ASP A 81 16.61 -12.10 -9.35
N VAL A 82 17.07 -12.82 -10.37
CA VAL A 82 18.06 -12.28 -11.33
C VAL A 82 17.44 -11.13 -12.13
N GLY A 83 18.19 -10.06 -12.26
CA GLY A 83 17.77 -8.93 -13.09
C GLY A 83 17.03 -7.83 -12.38
N GLN A 84 16.69 -8.00 -11.11
CA GLN A 84 16.03 -6.92 -10.38
C GLN A 84 16.99 -5.75 -10.13
N LYS A 85 16.51 -4.55 -10.37
CA LYS A 85 17.31 -3.33 -10.22
C LYS A 85 16.46 -2.20 -9.65
N GLU A 86 17.11 -1.36 -8.84
CA GLU A 86 16.53 -0.13 -8.36
C GLU A 86 16.73 0.99 -9.38
N PRO A 87 15.83 1.97 -9.47
CA PRO A 87 14.61 2.15 -8.62
C PRO A 87 13.39 1.36 -9.12
N ASN A 88 13.50 0.66 -10.22
CA ASN A 88 12.36 -0.04 -10.81
C ASN A 88 11.73 -1.04 -9.85
N PHE A 89 12.55 -1.76 -9.10
CA PHE A 89 12.06 -2.80 -8.20
C PHE A 89 11.14 -2.23 -7.13
N SER A 90 11.59 -1.22 -6.41
CA SER A 90 10.78 -0.63 -5.33
C SER A 90 9.56 0.09 -5.88
N ASP A 91 9.69 0.74 -7.04
CA ASP A 91 8.56 1.42 -7.68
C ASP A 91 7.48 0.41 -8.12
N GLU A 92 7.88 -0.74 -8.62
CA GLU A 92 6.95 -1.79 -9.01
C GLU A 92 6.18 -2.34 -7.80
N TRP A 93 6.85 -2.53 -6.68
CA TRP A 93 6.16 -3.01 -5.47
C TRP A 93 5.22 -1.96 -4.91
N PHE A 94 5.60 -0.69 -4.98
CA PHE A 94 4.69 0.39 -4.60
C PHE A 94 3.43 0.36 -5.47
N LYS A 95 3.60 0.20 -6.77
CA LYS A 95 2.51 0.15 -7.72
C LYS A 95 1.60 -1.06 -7.47
N LYS A 96 2.19 -2.23 -7.24
CA LYS A 96 1.42 -3.43 -6.89
C LYS A 96 0.58 -3.21 -5.66
N CYS A 97 1.15 -2.60 -4.64
CA CYS A 97 0.42 -2.31 -3.42
C CYS A 97 -0.79 -1.41 -3.69
N LEU A 98 -0.61 -0.36 -4.49
CA LEU A 98 -1.69 0.55 -4.82
C LEU A 98 -2.80 -0.15 -5.59
N GLU A 99 -2.45 -1.08 -6.46
CA GLU A 99 -3.43 -1.81 -7.25
C GLU A 99 -4.27 -2.76 -6.41
N PHE A 100 -3.65 -3.35 -5.39
CA PHE A 100 -4.32 -4.35 -4.57
C PHE A 100 -4.72 -3.84 -3.20
N SER A 101 -4.75 -2.61 -2.98
CA SER A 101 -4.98 -1.87 -1.73
C SER A 101 -5.84 -2.56 -0.65
N CYS A 102 -5.77 -3.85 -0.53
CA CYS A 102 -6.42 -4.60 0.53
C CYS A 102 -5.58 -4.43 1.79
N SER A 103 -5.93 -3.47 2.52
CA SER A 103 -5.18 -2.92 3.63
C SER A 103 -4.55 -3.93 4.58
N GLY A 104 -5.27 -4.99 4.94
CA GLY A 104 -4.76 -5.95 5.90
C GLY A 104 -3.56 -6.74 5.43
N PHE A 105 -3.44 -6.93 4.14
CA PHE A 105 -2.35 -7.71 3.55
C PHE A 105 -1.00 -7.01 3.68
N TRP A 106 -1.02 -5.68 3.69
CA TRP A 106 0.20 -4.87 3.69
C TRP A 106 0.49 -4.22 5.04
N ALA A 107 -0.42 -4.39 6.00
CA ALA A 107 -0.38 -3.63 7.24
C ALA A 107 0.89 -3.85 8.07
N ASP A 108 1.45 -5.05 8.04
CA ASP A 108 2.59 -5.40 8.89
C ASP A 108 3.94 -5.11 8.25
N LEU A 109 3.95 -4.43 7.10
CA LEU A 109 5.21 -4.13 6.43
C LEU A 109 6.08 -3.16 7.20
N LYS A 110 5.48 -2.30 8.01
CA LYS A 110 6.28 -1.43 8.88
C LYS A 110 7.10 -2.26 9.86
N ILE A 111 6.48 -3.27 10.46
CA ILE A 111 7.18 -4.17 11.38
C ILE A 111 8.28 -4.92 10.65
N ALA A 112 7.98 -5.42 9.46
CA ALA A 112 8.96 -6.13 8.65
C ALA A 112 10.14 -5.22 8.30
N LEU A 113 9.86 -3.97 7.95
CA LEU A 113 10.89 -3.00 7.62
C LEU A 113 11.81 -2.75 8.82
N ASP A 114 11.23 -2.60 10.01
CA ASP A 114 12.02 -2.41 11.21
C ASP A 114 12.95 -3.60 11.48
N LEU A 115 12.49 -4.81 11.20
CA LEU A 115 13.28 -6.01 11.39
C LEU A 115 14.48 -6.08 10.45
N VAL A 116 14.31 -5.65 9.20
CA VAL A 116 15.36 -5.79 8.20
C VAL A 116 16.30 -4.61 8.14
N SER A 117 15.90 -3.47 8.68
CA SER A 117 16.73 -2.27 8.64
C SER A 117 17.57 -2.07 9.91
N ASP A 118 17.51 -3.00 10.84
CA ASP A 118 18.32 -2.92 12.06
C ASP A 118 19.78 -3.14 11.71
N GLU A 119 20.56 -2.08 11.81
CA GLU A 119 21.97 -2.09 11.43
C GLU A 119 22.88 -2.82 12.41
N ARG A 120 22.40 -3.05 13.61
CA ARG A 120 23.23 -3.72 14.62
C ARG A 120 23.30 -5.22 14.44
N ASN A 121 22.48 -5.73 13.58
CA ASN A 121 22.48 -7.15 13.28
C ASN A 121 23.41 -7.52 12.11
#